data_d173bd9e2f74d31e0af2212216a0ffc9
#
_entry.id   d173bd9e2f74d31e0af2212216a0ffc9
#
_cell.length_a   1.000
_cell.length_b   1.000
_cell.length_c   1.000
_cell.angle_alpha   90.00
_cell.angle_beta   90.00
_cell.angle_gamma   90.00
#
_symmetry.space_group_name_H-M   'P 1'
#
loop_
_entity.id
_entity.type
_entity.pdbx_description
1 polymer ?
#
loop_
_entity_poly.entity_id
_entity_poly.type
_entity_poly.pdbx_seq_one_letter_code
_entity_poly.pdbx_strand_id
1 'polypeptide(L)'
;MKRALITGITGQDGSYLAELLLEKGYEVHGLVRRVALEDPVHRMSRLLPWVDQIHFHACSLESYPSIYNVIAEVCPDELYHLAAQSFVAHSFDDAFSTFRTNSDGTHYVFEAVKRSAAKGKVYFAGSSEMFGKVRETPQRETTPFHPRSPYGISKVTGFHLARNYREAYGMFVC
;
A
#
# COMPACT_ATOMS: atom_id res chain seq x y z
N MET A 1 -6.70 -22.14 -0.78
CA MET A 1 -5.59 -21.37 -0.17
C MET A 1 -6.00 -19.90 -0.24
N LYS A 2 -5.77 -19.11 0.79
CA LYS A 2 -6.04 -17.66 0.73
C LYS A 2 -4.99 -16.94 -0.08
N ARG A 3 -5.39 -15.95 -0.87
CA ARG A 3 -4.50 -15.11 -1.66
C ARG A 3 -4.30 -13.75 -1.00
N ALA A 4 -3.04 -13.38 -0.80
CA ALA A 4 -2.65 -12.08 -0.29
C ALA A 4 -1.94 -11.27 -1.38
N LEU A 5 -2.33 -10.01 -1.57
CA LEU A 5 -1.67 -9.07 -2.47
C LEU A 5 -1.01 -7.96 -1.67
N ILE A 6 0.30 -7.78 -1.85
CA ILE A 6 1.09 -6.79 -1.12
C ILE A 6 1.64 -5.75 -2.11
N THR A 7 1.21 -4.50 -1.99
CA THR A 7 1.91 -3.39 -2.65
C THR A 7 3.08 -2.95 -1.78
N GLY A 8 4.23 -2.66 -2.38
CA GLY A 8 5.42 -2.30 -1.60
C GLY A 8 6.11 -3.50 -0.94
N ILE A 9 5.93 -4.69 -1.49
CA ILE A 9 6.48 -5.95 -0.97
C ILE A 9 8.01 -5.92 -0.83
N THR A 10 8.72 -5.13 -1.65
CA THR A 10 10.19 -4.99 -1.60
C THR A 10 10.68 -4.09 -0.45
N GLY A 11 9.78 -3.41 0.24
CA GLY A 11 10.10 -2.62 1.42
C GLY A 11 10.35 -3.48 2.66
N GLN A 12 10.74 -2.85 3.77
CA GLN A 12 10.99 -3.56 5.03
C GLN A 12 9.74 -4.31 5.51
N ASP A 13 8.65 -3.61 5.76
CA ASP A 13 7.42 -4.21 6.29
C ASP A 13 6.81 -5.20 5.28
N GLY A 14 6.86 -4.87 3.99
CA GLY A 14 6.35 -5.74 2.94
C GLY A 14 7.09 -7.07 2.85
N SER A 15 8.41 -7.08 3.04
CA SER A 15 9.21 -8.31 3.02
C SER A 15 8.94 -9.20 4.23
N TYR A 16 8.86 -8.64 5.44
CA TYR A 16 8.51 -9.41 6.64
C TYR A 16 7.07 -9.92 6.60
N LEU A 17 6.15 -9.14 6.05
CA LEU A 17 4.77 -9.58 5.88
C LEU A 17 4.67 -10.73 4.88
N ALA A 18 5.43 -10.68 3.79
CA ALA A 18 5.47 -11.76 2.79
C ALA A 18 5.95 -13.08 3.43
N GLU A 19 7.04 -13.05 4.18
CA GLU A 19 7.56 -14.20 4.94
C GLU A 19 6.48 -14.79 5.86
N LEU A 20 5.88 -13.94 6.71
CA LEU A 20 4.83 -14.36 7.65
C LEU A 20 3.62 -15.00 6.94
N LEU A 21 3.21 -14.45 5.79
CA LEU A 21 2.07 -14.98 5.06
C LEU A 21 2.38 -16.30 4.36
N LEU A 22 3.59 -16.46 3.83
CA LEU A 22 4.08 -17.75 3.30
C LEU A 22 4.08 -18.83 4.39
N GLU A 23 4.61 -18.53 5.58
CA GLU A 23 4.59 -19.44 6.73
C GLU A 23 3.16 -19.84 7.14
N LYS A 24 2.19 -18.93 6.96
CA LYS A 24 0.77 -19.19 7.22
C LYS A 24 0.05 -19.92 6.07
N GLY A 25 0.75 -20.30 5.02
CA GLY A 25 0.20 -21.04 3.88
C GLY A 25 -0.65 -20.18 2.94
N TYR A 26 -0.40 -18.87 2.85
CA TYR A 26 -1.02 -18.01 1.84
C TYR A 26 -0.31 -18.17 0.49
N GLU A 27 -1.05 -17.99 -0.58
CA GLU A 27 -0.52 -17.67 -1.90
C GLU A 27 -0.21 -16.17 -1.93
N VAL A 28 1.09 -15.83 -1.99
CA VAL A 28 1.55 -14.44 -1.86
C VAL A 28 1.83 -13.83 -3.22
N HIS A 29 1.18 -12.70 -3.49
CA HIS A 29 1.37 -11.90 -4.68
C HIS A 29 1.98 -10.54 -4.29
N GLY A 30 2.97 -10.08 -5.06
CA GLY A 30 3.65 -8.81 -4.81
C GLY A 30 3.57 -7.86 -5.99
N LEU A 31 3.10 -6.63 -5.75
CA LEU A 31 3.20 -5.55 -6.72
C LEU A 31 4.58 -4.90 -6.63
N VAL A 32 5.31 -4.89 -7.73
CA VAL A 32 6.65 -4.31 -7.83
C VAL A 32 6.74 -3.38 -9.02
N ARG A 33 7.61 -2.36 -8.94
CA ARG A 33 7.94 -1.57 -10.12
C ARG A 33 8.71 -2.43 -11.11
N ARG A 34 8.50 -2.25 -12.41
CA ARG A 34 9.17 -3.02 -13.45
C ARG A 34 10.70 -3.09 -13.27
N VAL A 35 11.32 -1.98 -12.88
CA VAL A 35 12.76 -1.93 -12.60
C VAL A 35 13.23 -2.89 -11.50
N ALA A 36 12.34 -3.35 -10.62
CA ALA A 36 12.70 -4.35 -9.61
C ALA A 36 12.84 -5.75 -10.21
N LEU A 37 12.10 -6.07 -11.26
CA LEU A 37 12.20 -7.33 -11.99
C LEU A 37 13.43 -7.36 -12.92
N GLU A 38 13.88 -6.19 -13.38
CA GLU A 38 15.08 -6.05 -14.21
C GLU A 38 16.38 -6.17 -13.39
N ASP A 39 16.34 -5.83 -12.09
CA ASP A 39 17.47 -5.89 -11.17
C ASP A 39 17.03 -6.46 -9.79
N PRO A 40 16.68 -7.76 -9.74
CA PRO A 40 16.16 -8.37 -8.51
C PRO A 40 17.19 -8.44 -7.38
N VAL A 41 18.46 -8.63 -7.70
CA VAL A 41 19.53 -8.79 -6.69
C VAL A 41 19.62 -7.55 -5.79
N HIS A 42 19.56 -6.35 -6.35
CA HIS A 42 19.67 -5.11 -5.57
C HIS A 42 18.31 -4.64 -5.05
N ARG A 43 17.26 -4.78 -5.86
CA ARG A 43 15.95 -4.18 -5.57
C ARG A 43 14.99 -5.09 -4.81
N MET A 44 15.24 -6.39 -4.81
CA MET A 44 14.45 -7.39 -4.08
C MET A 44 15.31 -8.19 -3.09
N SER A 45 16.45 -7.65 -2.65
CA SER A 45 17.41 -8.32 -1.78
C SER A 45 16.78 -8.94 -0.52
N ARG A 46 15.78 -8.29 0.07
CA ARG A 46 15.06 -8.80 1.24
C ARG A 46 14.17 -10.00 0.94
N LEU A 47 13.80 -10.21 -0.33
CA LEU A 47 12.89 -11.27 -0.76
C LEU A 47 13.61 -12.45 -1.41
N LEU A 48 14.92 -12.36 -1.63
CA LEU A 48 15.69 -13.43 -2.29
C LEU A 48 15.47 -14.82 -1.72
N PRO A 49 15.37 -15.02 -0.37
CA PRO A 49 15.11 -16.33 0.19
C PRO A 49 13.76 -16.94 -0.21
N TRP A 50 12.80 -16.14 -0.61
CA TRP A 50 11.43 -16.55 -0.92
C TRP A 50 10.99 -16.21 -2.35
N VAL A 51 11.92 -15.75 -3.20
CA VAL A 51 11.60 -15.24 -4.53
C VAL A 51 10.82 -16.23 -5.40
N ASP A 52 11.13 -17.52 -5.29
CA ASP A 52 10.48 -18.59 -6.04
C ASP A 52 9.09 -18.97 -5.48
N GLN A 53 8.72 -18.47 -4.31
CA GLN A 53 7.44 -18.73 -3.65
C GLN A 53 6.45 -17.57 -3.79
N ILE A 54 6.87 -16.46 -4.38
CA ILE A 54 6.08 -15.22 -4.50
C ILE A 54 5.76 -14.96 -5.96
N HIS A 55 4.51 -14.67 -6.24
CA HIS A 55 4.06 -14.24 -7.57
C HIS A 55 4.24 -12.73 -7.74
N PHE A 56 5.20 -12.31 -8.54
CA PHE A 56 5.47 -10.88 -8.76
C PHE A 56 4.72 -10.34 -9.98
N HIS A 57 4.11 -9.16 -9.82
CA HIS A 57 3.40 -8.44 -10.86
C HIS A 57 4.04 -7.06 -11.05
N ALA A 58 4.45 -6.75 -12.30
CA ALA A 58 4.92 -5.41 -12.65
C ALA A 58 3.75 -4.42 -12.62
N CYS A 59 3.85 -3.40 -11.78
CA CYS A 59 2.77 -2.44 -11.57
C CYS A 59 3.31 -1.05 -11.21
N SER A 60 2.58 0.00 -11.61
CA SER A 60 2.83 1.38 -11.19
C SER A 60 1.62 1.90 -10.41
N LEU A 61 1.87 2.49 -9.24
CA LEU A 61 0.81 3.18 -8.47
C LEU A 61 0.23 4.40 -9.18
N GLU A 62 0.92 4.92 -10.20
CA GLU A 62 0.46 6.06 -10.99
C GLU A 62 -0.43 5.64 -12.17
N SER A 63 -0.69 4.35 -12.34
CA SER A 63 -1.48 3.80 -13.44
C SER A 63 -2.65 2.96 -12.92
N TYR A 64 -3.85 3.54 -12.95
CA TYR A 64 -5.07 2.82 -12.57
C TYR A 64 -5.27 1.52 -13.37
N PRO A 65 -5.12 1.48 -14.71
CA PRO A 65 -5.26 0.23 -15.45
C PRO A 65 -4.29 -0.85 -15.01
N SER A 66 -3.04 -0.47 -14.69
CA SER A 66 -2.01 -1.41 -14.20
C SER A 66 -2.44 -2.07 -12.89
N ILE A 67 -2.94 -1.26 -11.93
CA ILE A 67 -3.42 -1.73 -10.63
C ILE A 67 -4.68 -2.59 -10.80
N TYR A 68 -5.65 -2.12 -11.57
CA TYR A 68 -6.92 -2.83 -11.79
C TYR A 68 -6.72 -4.21 -12.40
N ASN A 69 -5.88 -4.32 -13.41
CA ASN A 69 -5.63 -5.61 -14.09
C ASN A 69 -5.07 -6.64 -13.11
N VAL A 70 -4.09 -6.28 -12.29
CA VAL A 70 -3.51 -7.22 -11.31
C VAL A 70 -4.53 -7.58 -10.23
N ILE A 71 -5.28 -6.62 -9.68
CA ILE A 71 -6.30 -6.90 -8.65
C ILE A 71 -7.41 -7.78 -9.21
N ALA A 72 -7.83 -7.56 -10.45
CA ALA A 72 -8.85 -8.38 -11.12
C ALA A 72 -8.37 -9.81 -11.44
N GLU A 73 -7.10 -9.97 -11.82
CA GLU A 73 -6.48 -11.26 -12.08
C GLU A 73 -6.29 -12.07 -10.81
N VAL A 74 -5.70 -11.45 -9.77
CA VAL A 74 -5.38 -12.12 -8.51
C VAL A 74 -6.63 -12.38 -7.68
N CYS A 75 -7.63 -11.50 -7.70
CA CYS A 75 -8.81 -11.55 -6.84
C CYS A 75 -8.44 -11.84 -5.38
N PRO A 76 -7.62 -10.99 -4.71
CA PRO A 76 -7.06 -11.29 -3.40
C PRO A 76 -8.15 -11.38 -2.31
N ASP A 77 -7.98 -12.28 -1.35
CA ASP A 77 -8.77 -12.33 -0.12
C ASP A 77 -8.35 -11.22 0.85
N GLU A 78 -7.08 -10.84 0.79
CA GLU A 78 -6.50 -9.78 1.62
C GLU A 78 -5.51 -8.94 0.79
N LEU A 79 -5.67 -7.62 0.80
CA LEU A 79 -4.79 -6.67 0.13
C LEU A 79 -4.13 -5.77 1.16
N TYR A 80 -2.79 -5.74 1.15
CA TYR A 80 -1.97 -4.92 2.03
C TYR A 80 -1.33 -3.79 1.21
N HIS A 81 -1.85 -2.57 1.38
CA HIS A 81 -1.35 -1.40 0.66
C HIS A 81 -0.28 -0.68 1.48
N LEU A 82 0.98 -1.11 1.28
CA LEU A 82 2.16 -0.57 1.97
C LEU A 82 2.99 0.37 1.07
N ALA A 83 2.80 0.29 -0.26
CA ALA A 83 3.57 1.09 -1.20
C ALA A 83 3.28 2.59 -1.05
N ALA A 84 4.33 3.37 -0.96
CA ALA A 84 4.29 4.83 -0.95
C ALA A 84 5.67 5.40 -1.30
N GLN A 85 5.72 6.65 -1.75
CA GLN A 85 6.91 7.46 -1.56
C GLN A 85 6.95 7.84 -0.07
N SER A 86 7.81 7.17 0.72
CA SER A 86 7.80 7.24 2.19
C SER A 86 8.95 8.04 2.79
N PHE A 87 9.87 8.54 1.98
CA PHE A 87 10.97 9.37 2.46
C PHE A 87 10.49 10.82 2.67
N VAL A 88 10.22 11.16 3.93
CA VAL A 88 9.59 12.43 4.33
C VAL A 88 10.35 13.65 3.80
N ALA A 89 11.69 13.68 3.94
CA ALA A 89 12.49 14.81 3.46
C ALA A 89 12.30 15.05 1.96
N HIS A 90 12.35 13.99 1.15
CA HIS A 90 12.15 14.11 -0.30
C HIS A 90 10.74 14.63 -0.69
N SER A 91 9.75 14.47 0.19
CA SER A 91 8.41 15.00 -0.08
C SER A 91 8.35 16.53 -0.13
N PHE A 92 9.33 17.23 0.44
CA PHE A 92 9.45 18.69 0.32
C PHE A 92 10.10 19.09 -1.01
N ASP A 93 11.00 18.27 -1.53
CA ASP A 93 11.68 18.53 -2.81
C ASP A 93 10.76 18.24 -3.99
N ASP A 94 9.94 17.18 -3.90
CA ASP A 94 8.99 16.76 -4.93
C ASP A 94 7.62 16.42 -4.33
N ALA A 95 6.90 17.49 -3.95
CA ALA A 95 5.58 17.36 -3.34
C ALA A 95 4.52 16.82 -4.31
N PHE A 96 4.59 17.18 -5.58
CA PHE A 96 3.61 16.77 -6.58
C PHE A 96 3.69 15.27 -6.89
N SER A 97 4.90 14.75 -7.12
CA SER A 97 5.10 13.31 -7.34
C SER A 97 4.72 12.50 -6.08
N THR A 98 5.11 12.99 -4.90
CA THR A 98 4.72 12.38 -3.61
C THR A 98 3.19 12.29 -3.50
N PHE A 99 2.48 13.37 -3.80
CA PHE A 99 1.03 13.41 -3.69
C PHE A 99 0.36 12.49 -4.71
N ARG A 100 0.80 12.54 -5.97
CA ARG A 100 0.29 11.66 -7.04
C ARG A 100 0.50 10.20 -6.70
N THR A 101 1.71 9.79 -6.33
CA THR A 101 1.99 8.41 -5.98
C THR A 101 1.20 7.94 -4.77
N ASN A 102 1.12 8.76 -3.71
CA ASN A 102 0.54 8.31 -2.44
C ASN A 102 -0.98 8.48 -2.41
N SER A 103 -1.52 9.63 -2.82
CA SER A 103 -2.95 9.91 -2.72
C SER A 103 -3.72 9.30 -3.88
N ASP A 104 -3.31 9.57 -5.13
CA ASP A 104 -3.98 9.00 -6.29
C ASP A 104 -3.77 7.49 -6.35
N GLY A 105 -2.54 7.01 -6.08
CA GLY A 105 -2.24 5.59 -6.03
C GLY A 105 -3.10 4.83 -5.01
N THR A 106 -3.29 5.39 -3.80
CA THR A 106 -4.20 4.82 -2.80
C THR A 106 -5.65 4.80 -3.30
N HIS A 107 -6.10 5.89 -3.90
CA HIS A 107 -7.44 5.97 -4.48
C HIS A 107 -7.63 4.93 -5.60
N TYR A 108 -6.64 4.75 -6.47
CA TYR A 108 -6.67 3.74 -7.54
C TYR A 108 -6.76 2.32 -6.97
N VAL A 109 -6.04 2.01 -5.90
CA VAL A 109 -6.13 0.69 -5.25
C VAL A 109 -7.54 0.44 -4.73
N PHE A 110 -8.13 1.38 -3.99
CA PHE A 110 -9.48 1.21 -3.44
C PHE A 110 -10.54 1.12 -4.53
N GLU A 111 -10.46 1.98 -5.56
CA GLU A 111 -11.39 1.94 -6.67
C GLU A 111 -11.26 0.64 -7.49
N ALA A 112 -10.04 0.12 -7.67
CA ALA A 112 -9.81 -1.14 -8.34
C ALA A 112 -10.42 -2.32 -7.57
N VAL A 113 -10.26 -2.38 -6.24
CA VAL A 113 -10.92 -3.40 -5.42
C VAL A 113 -12.44 -3.29 -5.51
N LYS A 114 -12.99 -2.07 -5.41
CA LYS A 114 -14.43 -1.83 -5.51
C LYS A 114 -15.01 -2.31 -6.86
N ARG A 115 -14.30 -2.07 -7.97
CA ARG A 115 -14.76 -2.39 -9.33
C ARG A 115 -14.46 -3.83 -9.75
N SER A 116 -13.51 -4.47 -9.13
CA SER A 116 -13.18 -5.87 -9.41
C SER A 116 -14.15 -6.84 -8.72
N ALA A 117 -14.06 -8.12 -9.06
CA ALA A 117 -14.75 -9.16 -8.32
C ALA A 117 -14.11 -9.46 -6.95
N ALA A 118 -12.97 -8.86 -6.65
CA ALA A 118 -12.27 -9.01 -5.38
C ALA A 118 -13.10 -8.40 -4.24
N LYS A 119 -13.52 -9.23 -3.30
CA LYS A 119 -14.23 -8.82 -2.08
C LYS A 119 -13.33 -8.90 -0.85
N GLY A 120 -12.03 -8.85 -1.09
CA GLY A 120 -11.02 -9.02 -0.05
C GLY A 120 -10.98 -7.83 0.93
N LYS A 121 -10.39 -8.10 2.09
CA LYS A 121 -10.11 -7.09 3.09
C LYS A 121 -8.92 -6.25 2.65
N VAL A 122 -9.00 -4.95 2.85
CA VAL A 122 -7.91 -4.02 2.50
C VAL A 122 -7.33 -3.41 3.77
N TYR A 123 -6.02 -3.50 3.90
CA TYR A 123 -5.24 -2.78 4.90
C TYR A 123 -4.50 -1.63 4.22
N PHE A 124 -4.63 -0.43 4.77
CA PHE A 124 -3.88 0.77 4.36
C PHE A 124 -2.85 1.14 5.43
N ALA A 125 -1.59 1.22 5.04
CA ALA A 125 -0.53 1.66 5.94
C ALA A 125 -0.61 3.18 6.16
N GLY A 126 -1.13 3.58 7.33
CA GLY A 126 -1.05 4.96 7.82
C GLY A 126 0.38 5.35 8.22
N SER A 127 0.50 6.46 8.95
CA SER A 127 1.80 6.95 9.44
C SER A 127 1.60 7.84 10.66
N SER A 128 2.56 7.85 11.58
CA SER A 128 2.63 8.83 12.68
C SER A 128 2.76 10.27 12.16
N GLU A 129 3.29 10.46 10.94
CA GLU A 129 3.38 11.76 10.28
C GLU A 129 2.02 12.42 10.03
N MET A 130 0.92 11.66 10.08
CA MET A 130 -0.43 12.23 10.03
C MET A 130 -0.72 13.14 11.23
N PHE A 131 -0.17 12.83 12.41
CA PHE A 131 -0.32 13.65 13.61
C PHE A 131 0.60 14.87 13.61
N GLY A 132 1.79 14.78 13.01
CA GLY A 132 2.73 15.88 12.78
C GLY A 132 3.00 16.73 14.03
N LYS A 133 2.44 17.94 14.10
CA LYS A 133 2.46 18.76 15.31
C LYS A 133 1.36 18.31 16.27
N VAL A 134 1.66 17.27 17.07
CA VAL A 134 0.70 16.64 17.99
C VAL A 134 0.07 17.64 18.95
N ARG A 135 -1.20 17.46 19.23
CA ARG A 135 -1.97 18.31 20.16
C ARG A 135 -2.13 17.70 21.54
N GLU A 136 -1.93 16.39 21.65
CA GLU A 136 -1.99 15.63 22.90
C GLU A 136 -1.05 14.44 22.88
N THR A 137 -0.61 14.00 24.05
CA THR A 137 0.24 12.82 24.25
C THR A 137 -0.26 12.06 25.46
N PRO A 138 -0.51 10.73 25.36
CA PRO A 138 -0.41 9.91 24.15
C PRO A 138 -1.52 10.21 23.12
N GLN A 139 -1.26 9.95 21.83
CA GLN A 139 -2.27 10.02 20.79
C GLN A 139 -3.32 8.91 20.97
N ARG A 140 -4.54 9.18 20.46
CA ARG A 140 -5.70 8.28 20.46
C ARG A 140 -6.38 8.35 19.11
N GLU A 141 -7.39 7.53 18.89
CA GLU A 141 -8.21 7.53 17.68
C GLU A 141 -8.96 8.86 17.45
N THR A 142 -9.16 9.64 18.52
CA THR A 142 -9.81 10.95 18.48
C THR A 142 -8.85 12.13 18.35
N THR A 143 -7.53 11.87 18.43
CA THR A 143 -6.52 12.93 18.31
C THR A 143 -6.56 13.54 16.91
N PRO A 144 -6.74 14.87 16.78
CA PRO A 144 -6.79 15.50 15.48
C PRO A 144 -5.46 15.39 14.70
N PHE A 145 -5.55 15.11 13.41
CA PHE A 145 -4.39 15.18 12.54
C PHE A 145 -3.91 16.62 12.35
N HIS A 146 -2.59 16.79 12.31
CA HIS A 146 -1.94 18.06 12.04
C HIS A 146 -0.62 17.83 11.27
N PRO A 147 -0.70 17.23 10.05
CA PRO A 147 0.50 16.87 9.29
C PRO A 147 1.34 18.10 8.97
N ARG A 148 2.65 17.91 8.88
CA ARG A 148 3.63 18.98 8.65
C ARG A 148 4.51 18.73 7.43
N SER A 149 4.17 17.75 6.62
CA SER A 149 4.88 17.41 5.38
C SER A 149 3.89 17.01 4.27
N PRO A 150 4.24 17.18 2.98
CA PRO A 150 3.44 16.65 1.88
C PRO A 150 3.17 15.15 2.02
N TYR A 151 4.16 14.38 2.51
CA TYR A 151 3.98 12.97 2.84
C TYR A 151 2.89 12.76 3.89
N GLY A 152 2.97 13.45 5.03
CA GLY A 152 1.96 13.34 6.10
C GLY A 152 0.57 13.71 5.61
N ILE A 153 0.43 14.76 4.80
CA ILE A 153 -0.84 15.17 4.19
C ILE A 153 -1.37 14.06 3.26
N SER A 154 -0.50 13.47 2.42
CA SER A 154 -0.92 12.37 1.54
C SER A 154 -1.43 11.15 2.31
N LYS A 155 -0.85 10.85 3.47
CA LYS A 155 -1.31 9.77 4.36
C LYS A 155 -2.64 10.10 5.03
N VAL A 156 -2.88 11.34 5.43
CA VAL A 156 -4.20 11.80 5.91
C VAL A 156 -5.26 11.66 4.81
N THR A 157 -4.93 11.99 3.57
CA THR A 157 -5.82 11.76 2.41
C THR A 157 -6.18 10.28 2.29
N GLY A 158 -5.19 9.38 2.35
CA GLY A 158 -5.44 7.93 2.31
C GLY A 158 -6.32 7.43 3.45
N PHE A 159 -6.13 7.95 4.67
CA PHE A 159 -6.98 7.64 5.82
C PHE A 159 -8.45 8.03 5.56
N HIS A 160 -8.70 9.24 5.06
CA HIS A 160 -10.06 9.68 4.75
C HIS A 160 -10.67 8.93 3.57
N LEU A 161 -9.88 8.55 2.57
CA LEU A 161 -10.34 7.65 1.50
C LEU A 161 -10.74 6.29 2.08
N ALA A 162 -9.92 5.67 2.93
CA ALA A 162 -10.24 4.40 3.58
C ALA A 162 -11.57 4.47 4.35
N ARG A 163 -11.76 5.54 5.12
CA ARG A 163 -13.01 5.80 5.83
C ARG A 163 -14.19 5.95 4.87
N ASN A 164 -14.04 6.76 3.82
CA ASN A 164 -15.09 6.98 2.83
C ASN A 164 -15.49 5.66 2.13
N TYR A 165 -14.53 4.83 1.72
CA TYR A 165 -14.82 3.56 1.07
C TYR A 165 -15.55 2.57 1.99
N ARG A 166 -15.26 2.61 3.31
CA ARG A 166 -16.04 1.85 4.30
C ARG A 166 -17.48 2.32 4.41
N GLU A 167 -17.65 3.64 4.58
CA GLU A 167 -18.96 4.24 4.88
C GLU A 167 -19.88 4.28 3.65
N ALA A 168 -19.34 4.65 2.49
CA ALA A 168 -20.13 4.83 1.28
C ALA A 168 -20.36 3.53 0.48
N TYR A 169 -19.43 2.58 0.54
CA TYR A 169 -19.48 1.37 -0.31
C TYR A 169 -19.47 0.06 0.47
N GLY A 170 -19.46 0.09 1.81
CA GLY A 170 -19.46 -1.11 2.63
C GLY A 170 -18.20 -1.98 2.49
N MET A 171 -17.10 -1.44 1.97
CA MET A 171 -15.86 -2.18 1.81
C MET A 171 -15.17 -2.38 3.16
N PHE A 172 -14.54 -3.54 3.36
CA PHE A 172 -13.66 -3.72 4.50
C PHE A 172 -12.30 -3.05 4.20
N VAL A 173 -12.10 -1.84 4.71
CA VAL A 173 -10.83 -1.09 4.61
C VAL A 173 -10.43 -0.61 6.00
N CYS A 174 -9.22 -0.96 6.47
CA CYS A 174 -8.67 -0.50 7.74
C CYS A 174 -7.27 0.11 7.58
#